data_cc555b5c5dca1ca1fe54808c949538ac
#
_entry.id   cc555b5c5dca1ca1fe54808c949538ac
#
_cell.length_a   1.000
_cell.length_b   1.000
_cell.length_c   1.000
_cell.angle_alpha   90.00
_cell.angle_beta   90.00
_cell.angle_gamma   90.00
#
_symmetry.space_group_name_H-M   'P 1'
#
loop_
_entity.id
_entity.type
_entity.pdbx_description
1 polymer ?
#
loop_
_entity_poly.entity_id
_entity_poly.type
_entity_poly.pdbx_seq_one_letter_code
_entity_poly.pdbx_strand_id
1 'polypeptide(L)'
;MRKYYGPTGTPDYPYHSPELDEPTVKEKRFPVLRRSLSILGSTLAALFMILIITCTIVATALVVYVMNFRDDVSNVTIEEMELSYNTNIYAQDSSGEWVNIYEVTNESQRIPISIDDIPQHTRDAFVCAEDERFYTHDGVDYKRTVSAFVNMFVHIYDTNQGGSTITQQLIKNITGDSEQSPSRKIREIFRAMELERAYSKDKILETYMNYIGFGGTSNGIEHAAQKYFGKSAKDL
;
A
#
# COMPACT_ATOMS: atom_id res chain seq x y z
N MET A 1 -14.42 -96.99 47.98
CA MET A 1 -14.89 -95.73 47.42
C MET A 1 -15.97 -95.15 48.27
N ARG A 2 -15.69 -94.13 49.11
CA ARG A 2 -16.70 -93.43 49.85
C ARG A 2 -17.33 -92.35 49.05
N LYS A 3 -18.62 -92.42 48.77
CA LYS A 3 -19.36 -91.33 48.11
C LYS A 3 -19.61 -90.25 49.19
N TYR A 4 -19.13 -89.06 48.97
CA TYR A 4 -19.50 -87.92 49.80
C TYR A 4 -20.87 -87.39 49.35
N TYR A 5 -21.77 -87.29 50.27
CA TYR A 5 -23.05 -86.64 50.05
C TYR A 5 -23.03 -85.34 50.85
N GLY A 6 -23.33 -84.23 50.17
CA GLY A 6 -23.55 -82.95 50.85
C GLY A 6 -24.79 -82.97 51.78
N PRO A 7 -25.02 -81.95 52.59
CA PRO A 7 -26.05 -81.93 53.64
C PRO A 7 -27.50 -81.98 53.14
N THR A 8 -27.75 -81.96 51.83
CA THR A 8 -29.08 -82.01 51.20
C THR A 8 -29.37 -83.32 50.47
N GLY A 9 -28.43 -84.27 50.48
CA GLY A 9 -28.66 -85.65 49.95
C GLY A 9 -28.70 -85.72 48.41
N THR A 10 -28.37 -84.66 47.68
CA THR A 10 -28.29 -84.66 46.22
C THR A 10 -26.83 -84.80 45.76
N PRO A 11 -26.52 -85.53 44.68
CA PRO A 11 -25.18 -85.68 44.19
C PRO A 11 -24.68 -84.37 43.60
N ASP A 12 -23.52 -83.90 44.09
CA ASP A 12 -22.81 -82.72 43.53
C ASP A 12 -22.21 -83.15 42.17
N TYR A 13 -22.82 -82.72 41.11
CA TYR A 13 -22.21 -82.75 39.77
C TYR A 13 -21.49 -81.45 39.57
N PRO A 14 -20.23 -81.45 39.20
CA PRO A 14 -19.51 -80.20 38.83
C PRO A 14 -20.19 -79.67 37.59
N TYR A 15 -20.93 -78.57 37.80
CA TYR A 15 -21.49 -77.83 36.69
C TYR A 15 -20.32 -77.05 35.99
N HIS A 16 -19.83 -77.64 34.92
CA HIS A 16 -18.96 -76.84 33.96
C HIS A 16 -19.95 -76.03 33.18
N SER A 17 -20.08 -74.76 33.50
CA SER A 17 -20.61 -73.76 32.57
C SER A 17 -19.72 -73.72 31.36
N PRO A 18 -20.23 -73.90 30.12
CA PRO A 18 -19.48 -73.63 28.92
C PRO A 18 -19.16 -72.13 28.92
N GLU A 19 -17.90 -71.80 29.02
CA GLU A 19 -17.42 -70.43 28.67
C GLU A 19 -17.97 -70.16 27.28
N LEU A 20 -18.96 -69.28 27.22
CA LEU A 20 -19.39 -68.70 25.93
C LEU A 20 -18.22 -67.86 25.42
N ASP A 21 -17.45 -68.43 24.51
CA ASP A 21 -16.49 -67.68 23.71
C ASP A 21 -17.27 -66.54 23.04
N GLU A 22 -17.18 -65.33 23.60
CA GLU A 22 -17.66 -64.16 22.93
C GLU A 22 -16.91 -64.07 21.57
N PRO A 23 -17.64 -63.92 20.46
CA PRO A 23 -17.00 -63.78 19.18
C PRO A 23 -16.18 -62.46 19.20
N THR A 24 -14.88 -62.61 19.36
CA THR A 24 -13.99 -61.47 19.14
C THR A 24 -14.17 -60.96 17.71
N VAL A 25 -14.92 -59.87 17.59
CA VAL A 25 -15.09 -59.14 16.33
C VAL A 25 -13.71 -58.63 15.98
N LYS A 26 -12.99 -59.37 15.14
CA LYS A 26 -11.75 -58.88 14.53
C LYS A 26 -12.14 -57.72 13.64
N GLU A 27 -11.94 -56.47 14.11
CA GLU A 27 -12.03 -55.29 13.28
C GLU A 27 -11.19 -55.53 12.02
N LYS A 28 -11.84 -55.52 10.88
CA LYS A 28 -11.17 -55.60 9.59
C LYS A 28 -10.36 -54.30 9.43
N ARG A 29 -9.12 -54.32 9.94
CA ARG A 29 -8.15 -53.26 9.71
C ARG A 29 -7.80 -53.30 8.22
N PHE A 30 -8.16 -52.23 7.49
CA PHE A 30 -7.76 -52.03 6.10
C PHE A 30 -6.35 -51.46 6.07
N PRO A 31 -5.28 -52.24 6.18
CA PRO A 31 -3.91 -51.77 6.32
C PRO A 31 -3.44 -51.03 5.05
N VAL A 32 -3.96 -51.46 3.88
CA VAL A 32 -3.61 -50.83 2.57
C VAL A 32 -4.19 -49.40 2.50
N LEU A 33 -5.45 -49.23 2.85
CA LEU A 33 -6.08 -47.89 2.81
C LEU A 33 -5.40 -46.91 3.78
N ARG A 34 -5.07 -47.37 4.99
CA ARG A 34 -4.35 -46.54 5.98
C ARG A 34 -2.95 -46.15 5.51
N ARG A 35 -2.26 -47.08 4.83
CA ARG A 35 -0.92 -46.84 4.24
C ARG A 35 -1.00 -45.85 3.07
N SER A 36 -1.98 -45.99 2.19
CA SER A 36 -2.20 -45.06 1.08
C SER A 36 -2.57 -43.65 1.58
N LEU A 37 -3.43 -43.55 2.61
CA LEU A 37 -3.76 -42.25 3.22
C LEU A 37 -2.54 -41.60 3.90
N SER A 38 -1.69 -42.39 4.57
CA SER A 38 -0.46 -41.91 5.18
C SER A 38 0.55 -41.40 4.13
N ILE A 39 0.71 -42.10 3.01
CA ILE A 39 1.57 -41.68 1.91
C ILE A 39 1.02 -40.39 1.29
N LEU A 40 -0.29 -40.33 1.02
CA LEU A 40 -0.92 -39.12 0.49
C LEU A 40 -0.76 -37.92 1.44
N GLY A 41 -0.96 -38.13 2.73
CA GLY A 41 -0.76 -37.08 3.75
C GLY A 41 0.68 -36.61 3.81
N SER A 42 1.66 -37.52 3.76
CA SER A 42 3.08 -37.13 3.76
C SER A 42 3.50 -36.40 2.48
N THR A 43 2.99 -36.81 1.31
CA THR A 43 3.27 -36.10 0.05
C THR A 43 2.66 -34.70 0.03
N LEU A 44 1.41 -34.54 0.50
CA LEU A 44 0.79 -33.22 0.65
C LEU A 44 1.54 -32.32 1.65
N ALA A 45 1.98 -32.90 2.78
CA ALA A 45 2.79 -32.17 3.75
C ALA A 45 4.14 -31.72 3.16
N ALA A 46 4.80 -32.60 2.39
CA ALA A 46 6.05 -32.25 1.69
C ALA A 46 5.84 -31.15 0.65
N LEU A 47 4.78 -31.22 -0.16
CA LEU A 47 4.42 -30.17 -1.13
C LEU A 47 4.12 -28.85 -0.44
N PHE A 48 3.41 -28.87 0.67
CA PHE A 48 3.11 -27.67 1.47
C PHE A 48 4.38 -27.04 2.06
N MET A 49 5.31 -27.86 2.57
CA MET A 49 6.61 -27.38 3.05
C MET A 49 7.46 -26.78 1.92
N ILE A 50 7.47 -27.40 0.75
CA ILE A 50 8.16 -26.83 -0.43
C ILE A 50 7.55 -25.49 -0.81
N LEU A 51 6.22 -25.38 -0.80
CA LEU A 51 5.53 -24.11 -1.08
C LEU A 51 5.91 -23.02 -0.08
N ILE A 52 5.92 -23.34 1.22
CA ILE A 52 6.35 -22.39 2.27
C ILE A 52 7.78 -21.92 2.05
N ILE A 53 8.71 -22.86 1.82
CA ILE A 53 10.13 -22.54 1.59
C ILE A 53 10.28 -21.65 0.36
N THR A 54 9.61 -22.01 -0.74
CA THR A 54 9.66 -21.21 -1.97
C THR A 54 9.10 -19.81 -1.76
N CYS A 55 7.94 -19.68 -1.11
CA CYS A 55 7.35 -18.39 -0.77
C CYS A 55 8.29 -17.56 0.12
N THR A 56 8.96 -18.19 1.10
CA THR A 56 9.92 -17.51 1.99
C THR A 56 11.13 -16.99 1.21
N ILE A 57 11.70 -17.80 0.32
CA ILE A 57 12.83 -17.39 -0.52
C ILE A 57 12.44 -16.22 -1.42
N VAL A 58 11.28 -16.31 -2.09
CA VAL A 58 10.79 -15.23 -2.96
C VAL A 58 10.52 -13.96 -2.16
N ALA A 59 9.87 -14.07 -0.99
CA ALA A 59 9.62 -12.92 -0.12
C ALA A 59 10.93 -12.27 0.35
N THR A 60 11.93 -13.08 0.76
CA THR A 60 13.24 -12.56 1.17
C THR A 60 13.95 -11.87 0.02
N ALA A 61 13.96 -12.47 -1.17
CA ALA A 61 14.56 -11.87 -2.36
C ALA A 61 13.87 -10.53 -2.72
N LEU A 62 12.53 -10.46 -2.61
CA LEU A 62 11.78 -9.24 -2.83
C LEU A 62 12.14 -8.16 -1.81
N VAL A 63 12.24 -8.51 -0.53
CA VAL A 63 12.64 -7.56 0.52
C VAL A 63 14.04 -7.01 0.26
N VAL A 64 15.01 -7.87 -0.07
CA VAL A 64 16.38 -7.44 -0.39
C VAL A 64 16.38 -6.54 -1.64
N TYR A 65 15.63 -6.91 -2.67
CA TYR A 65 15.46 -6.09 -3.87
C TYR A 65 14.91 -4.70 -3.54
N VAL A 66 13.85 -4.62 -2.76
CA VAL A 66 13.24 -3.35 -2.35
C VAL A 66 14.20 -2.51 -1.49
N MET A 67 14.92 -3.16 -0.56
CA MET A 67 15.87 -2.46 0.33
C MET A 67 17.06 -1.85 -0.42
N ASN A 68 17.49 -2.43 -1.54
CA ASN A 68 18.55 -1.86 -2.37
C ASN A 68 18.21 -0.47 -2.94
N PHE A 69 16.91 -0.13 -3.08
CA PHE A 69 16.48 1.20 -3.53
C PHE A 69 16.41 2.23 -2.41
N ARG A 70 16.50 1.82 -1.15
CA ARG A 70 16.44 2.76 -0.03
C ARG A 70 17.65 3.69 -0.01
N ASP A 71 18.82 3.18 -0.34
CA ASP A 71 20.07 3.94 -0.31
C ASP A 71 20.24 4.86 -1.53
N ASP A 72 19.46 4.63 -2.59
CA ASP A 72 19.41 5.44 -3.81
C ASP A 72 18.39 6.61 -3.74
N VAL A 73 17.76 6.78 -2.58
CA VAL A 73 16.83 7.89 -2.33
C VAL A 73 17.66 9.12 -1.97
N SER A 74 18.05 9.91 -3.01
CA SER A 74 18.56 11.26 -2.78
C SER A 74 17.51 12.06 -1.99
N ASN A 75 17.94 12.77 -0.95
CA ASN A 75 17.06 13.63 -0.16
C ASN A 75 16.40 14.66 -1.09
N VAL A 76 15.14 14.44 -1.41
CA VAL A 76 14.35 15.42 -2.14
C VAL A 76 13.91 16.47 -1.11
N THR A 77 14.41 17.68 -1.24
CA THR A 77 14.03 18.79 -0.37
C THR A 77 13.09 19.74 -1.10
N ILE A 78 12.10 20.28 -0.39
CA ILE A 78 11.16 21.25 -0.94
C ILE A 78 11.89 22.53 -1.33
N GLU A 79 12.95 22.88 -0.61
CA GLU A 79 13.79 24.06 -0.87
C GLU A 79 14.47 24.02 -2.24
N GLU A 80 14.86 22.86 -2.73
CA GLU A 80 15.43 22.72 -4.08
C GLU A 80 14.41 22.99 -5.19
N MET A 81 13.09 22.87 -4.86
CA MET A 81 12.00 23.12 -5.80
C MET A 81 11.65 24.61 -5.92
N GLU A 82 11.83 25.39 -4.85
CA GLU A 82 11.56 26.83 -4.85
C GLU A 82 12.44 27.60 -5.83
N LEU A 83 13.56 27.02 -6.26
CA LEU A 83 14.48 27.62 -7.24
C LEU A 83 13.92 27.68 -8.68
N SER A 84 12.76 27.08 -8.95
CA SER A 84 12.13 27.05 -10.29
C SER A 84 11.07 28.14 -10.49
N TYR A 85 11.03 29.15 -9.64
CA TYR A 85 10.09 30.26 -9.78
C TYR A 85 10.53 31.27 -10.83
N ASN A 86 9.57 32.05 -11.36
CA ASN A 86 9.84 33.12 -12.28
C ASN A 86 10.69 34.19 -11.61
N THR A 87 11.65 34.75 -12.35
CA THR A 87 12.40 35.91 -11.90
C THR A 87 11.68 37.18 -12.35
N ASN A 88 11.21 37.97 -11.41
CA ASN A 88 10.60 39.29 -11.66
C ASN A 88 11.64 40.39 -11.49
N ILE A 89 11.73 41.29 -12.45
CA ILE A 89 12.60 42.46 -12.39
C ILE A 89 11.73 43.66 -12.05
N TYR A 90 12.03 44.32 -10.93
CA TYR A 90 11.35 45.52 -10.50
C TYR A 90 12.23 46.74 -10.68
N ALA A 91 11.65 47.86 -11.06
CA ALA A 91 12.30 49.16 -11.05
C ALA A 91 11.40 50.19 -10.34
N GLN A 92 12.02 51.24 -9.81
CA GLN A 92 11.25 52.37 -9.27
C GLN A 92 10.78 53.25 -10.42
N ASP A 93 9.51 53.65 -10.36
CA ASP A 93 8.98 54.67 -11.27
C ASP A 93 9.38 56.05 -10.83
N SER A 94 8.86 57.10 -11.51
CA SER A 94 9.15 58.50 -11.22
C SER A 94 8.56 58.97 -9.85
N SER A 95 7.65 58.19 -9.26
CA SER A 95 7.09 58.47 -7.93
C SER A 95 7.83 57.73 -6.80
N GLY A 96 8.80 56.85 -7.16
CA GLY A 96 9.55 56.04 -6.22
C GLY A 96 8.86 54.72 -5.86
N GLU A 97 7.76 54.33 -6.53
CA GLU A 97 7.11 53.04 -6.37
C GLU A 97 7.81 51.96 -7.17
N TRP A 98 7.86 50.73 -6.55
CA TRP A 98 8.43 49.57 -7.23
C TRP A 98 7.40 48.97 -8.19
N VAL A 99 7.70 49.02 -9.50
CA VAL A 99 6.88 48.48 -10.59
C VAL A 99 7.59 47.30 -11.21
N ASN A 100 6.87 46.19 -11.40
CA ASN A 100 7.38 45.05 -12.15
C ASN A 100 7.53 45.47 -13.62
N ILE A 101 8.76 45.55 -14.11
CA ILE A 101 9.06 46.00 -15.48
C ILE A 101 9.31 44.84 -16.44
N TYR A 102 9.66 43.69 -15.92
CA TYR A 102 9.92 42.49 -16.74
C TYR A 102 9.83 41.24 -15.91
N GLU A 103 9.13 40.27 -16.43
CA GLU A 103 9.07 38.92 -15.90
C GLU A 103 9.87 37.99 -16.82
N VAL A 104 10.93 37.37 -16.26
CA VAL A 104 11.67 36.32 -16.98
C VAL A 104 10.79 35.07 -16.90
N THR A 105 9.96 34.86 -17.91
CA THR A 105 9.14 33.67 -18.02
C THR A 105 9.99 32.48 -18.46
N ASN A 106 10.30 31.57 -17.54
CA ASN A 106 10.58 30.21 -17.93
C ASN A 106 9.29 29.60 -18.47
N GLU A 107 9.37 28.54 -19.25
CA GLU A 107 8.20 27.86 -19.88
C GLU A 107 7.09 27.45 -18.90
N SER A 108 7.34 27.56 -17.61
CA SER A 108 6.36 27.28 -16.53
C SER A 108 6.13 28.53 -15.69
N GLN A 109 5.08 29.28 -16.01
CA GLN A 109 4.60 30.39 -15.18
C GLN A 109 4.03 29.84 -13.87
N ARG A 110 4.77 29.95 -12.76
CA ARG A 110 4.31 29.61 -11.41
C ARG A 110 4.29 30.87 -10.56
N ILE A 111 3.15 31.11 -9.93
CA ILE A 111 2.95 32.17 -8.94
C ILE A 111 2.74 31.46 -7.60
N PRO A 112 3.73 31.49 -6.68
CA PRO A 112 3.58 30.81 -5.41
C PRO A 112 2.53 31.50 -4.55
N ILE A 113 1.72 30.69 -3.87
CA ILE A 113 0.72 31.16 -2.90
C ILE A 113 0.85 30.32 -1.63
N SER A 114 0.72 30.98 -0.46
CA SER A 114 0.72 30.27 0.83
C SER A 114 -0.54 29.42 0.98
N ILE A 115 -0.42 28.30 1.68
CA ILE A 115 -1.55 27.43 2.02
C ILE A 115 -2.60 28.20 2.84
N ASP A 116 -2.18 29.13 3.67
CA ASP A 116 -3.07 29.94 4.51
C ASP A 116 -3.94 30.91 3.70
N ASP A 117 -3.48 31.31 2.51
CA ASP A 117 -4.22 32.16 1.59
C ASP A 117 -5.20 31.36 0.70
N ILE A 118 -5.08 30.03 0.64
CA ILE A 118 -5.98 29.18 -0.15
C ILE A 118 -7.20 28.81 0.71
N PRO A 119 -8.44 29.09 0.24
CA PRO A 119 -9.64 28.74 0.99
C PRO A 119 -9.73 27.25 1.33
N GLN A 120 -10.26 26.92 2.51
CA GLN A 120 -10.37 25.54 2.99
C GLN A 120 -11.12 24.65 2.00
N HIS A 121 -12.23 25.12 1.44
CA HIS A 121 -13.01 24.32 0.49
C HIS A 121 -12.25 24.00 -0.79
N THR A 122 -11.32 24.86 -1.21
CA THR A 122 -10.43 24.59 -2.35
C THR A 122 -9.41 23.52 -2.01
N ARG A 123 -8.79 23.61 -0.83
CA ARG A 123 -7.89 22.55 -0.31
C ARG A 123 -8.61 21.21 -0.20
N ASP A 124 -9.80 21.21 0.37
CA ASP A 124 -10.63 20.01 0.52
C ASP A 124 -11.00 19.39 -0.83
N ALA A 125 -11.28 20.21 -1.85
CA ALA A 125 -11.57 19.72 -3.19
C ALA A 125 -10.39 18.94 -3.80
N PHE A 126 -9.15 19.45 -3.64
CA PHE A 126 -7.95 18.73 -4.08
C PHE A 126 -7.76 17.41 -3.33
N VAL A 127 -7.88 17.46 -2.01
CA VAL A 127 -7.73 16.27 -1.17
C VAL A 127 -8.80 15.23 -1.52
N CYS A 128 -10.07 15.62 -1.64
CA CYS A 128 -11.14 14.69 -1.99
C CYS A 128 -10.98 14.09 -3.39
N ALA A 129 -10.50 14.87 -4.36
CA ALA A 129 -10.35 14.42 -5.74
C ALA A 129 -9.14 13.49 -5.92
N GLU A 130 -7.99 13.86 -5.35
CA GLU A 130 -6.72 13.20 -5.60
C GLU A 130 -6.36 12.16 -4.53
N ASP A 131 -6.64 12.47 -3.26
CA ASP A 131 -6.20 11.66 -2.12
C ASP A 131 -7.06 11.85 -0.88
N GLU A 132 -8.28 11.30 -0.88
CA GLU A 132 -9.28 11.45 0.18
C GLU A 132 -8.73 11.21 1.59
N ARG A 133 -7.71 10.33 1.71
CA ARG A 133 -7.08 9.98 2.99
C ARG A 133 -5.75 10.66 3.24
N PHE A 134 -5.43 11.73 2.52
CA PHE A 134 -4.16 12.43 2.58
C PHE A 134 -3.67 12.71 4.00
N TYR A 135 -4.54 13.18 4.88
CA TYR A 135 -4.19 13.51 6.27
C TYR A 135 -4.04 12.31 7.20
N THR A 136 -4.29 11.08 6.72
CA THR A 136 -4.31 9.87 7.57
C THR A 136 -3.21 8.86 7.28
N HIS A 137 -2.44 9.05 6.21
CA HIS A 137 -1.33 8.17 5.86
C HIS A 137 0.00 8.92 5.82
N ASP A 138 1.13 8.19 5.86
CA ASP A 138 2.49 8.72 5.85
C ASP A 138 3.12 8.57 4.45
N GLY A 139 2.60 9.29 3.47
CA GLY A 139 3.10 9.35 2.09
C GLY A 139 2.54 8.28 1.15
N VAL A 140 2.09 7.15 1.69
CA VAL A 140 1.52 6.04 0.89
C VAL A 140 0.23 5.54 1.49
N ASP A 141 -0.84 5.54 0.71
CA ASP A 141 -2.09 4.90 1.06
C ASP A 141 -2.06 3.41 0.67
N TYR A 142 -1.65 2.56 1.60
CA TYR A 142 -1.55 1.12 1.36
C TYR A 142 -2.89 0.47 0.98
N LYS A 143 -4.00 0.93 1.55
CA LYS A 143 -5.33 0.39 1.22
C LYS A 143 -5.68 0.68 -0.24
N ARG A 144 -5.49 1.93 -0.66
CA ARG A 144 -5.73 2.37 -2.04
C ARG A 144 -4.78 1.67 -3.02
N THR A 145 -3.50 1.57 -2.67
CA THR A 145 -2.47 0.91 -3.50
C THR A 145 -2.80 -0.56 -3.71
N VAL A 146 -3.14 -1.30 -2.65
CA VAL A 146 -3.53 -2.72 -2.74
C VAL A 146 -4.84 -2.88 -3.51
N SER A 147 -5.83 -2.01 -3.25
CA SER A 147 -7.11 -2.04 -3.98
C SER A 147 -6.93 -1.79 -5.48
N ALA A 148 -6.11 -0.81 -5.86
CA ALA A 148 -5.79 -0.53 -7.25
C ALA A 148 -5.05 -1.71 -7.92
N PHE A 149 -4.11 -2.34 -7.19
CA PHE A 149 -3.40 -3.53 -7.66
C PHE A 149 -4.35 -4.71 -7.89
N VAL A 150 -5.24 -5.00 -6.93
CA VAL A 150 -6.24 -6.06 -7.08
C VAL A 150 -7.18 -5.76 -8.24
N ASN A 151 -7.64 -4.51 -8.37
CA ASN A 151 -8.54 -4.12 -9.45
C ASN A 151 -7.91 -4.26 -10.85
N MET A 152 -6.60 -4.10 -10.97
CA MET A 152 -5.88 -4.31 -12.24
C MET A 152 -6.02 -5.76 -12.75
N PHE A 153 -6.13 -6.76 -11.84
CA PHE A 153 -6.27 -8.16 -12.22
C PHE A 153 -7.72 -8.64 -12.28
N VAL A 154 -8.57 -8.14 -11.39
CA VAL A 154 -9.92 -8.71 -11.18
C VAL A 154 -11.03 -7.81 -11.76
N HIS A 155 -10.70 -6.56 -12.12
CA HIS A 155 -11.66 -5.57 -12.71
C HIS A 155 -12.98 -5.49 -11.91
N ILE A 156 -12.85 -5.36 -10.56
CA ILE A 156 -14.02 -5.30 -9.67
C ILE A 156 -14.75 -3.95 -9.78
N TYR A 157 -14.00 -2.89 -10.08
CA TYR A 157 -14.54 -1.52 -10.18
C TYR A 157 -14.24 -0.93 -11.55
N ASP A 158 -15.23 -0.30 -12.15
CA ASP A 158 -15.12 0.40 -13.45
C ASP A 158 -14.34 1.73 -13.35
N THR A 159 -13.89 2.12 -12.15
CA THR A 159 -13.18 3.37 -11.93
C THR A 159 -11.66 3.15 -11.95
N ASN A 160 -10.99 3.79 -12.90
CA ASN A 160 -9.53 3.96 -12.94
C ASN A 160 -9.07 4.99 -11.88
N GLN A 161 -9.47 4.84 -10.62
CA GLN A 161 -8.91 5.66 -9.56
C GLN A 161 -7.43 5.33 -9.41
N GLY A 162 -6.58 6.31 -9.70
CA GLY A 162 -5.14 6.20 -9.56
C GLY A 162 -4.77 5.80 -8.12
N GLY A 163 -3.88 4.82 -7.96
CA GLY A 163 -3.41 4.37 -6.64
C GLY A 163 -2.35 5.27 -6.00
N SER A 164 -1.98 6.41 -6.63
CA SER A 164 -0.92 7.30 -6.13
C SER A 164 -1.50 8.38 -5.21
N THR A 165 -0.79 8.68 -4.13
CA THR A 165 -1.13 9.78 -3.19
C THR A 165 -0.68 11.13 -3.73
N ILE A 166 -1.15 12.23 -3.12
CA ILE A 166 -0.68 13.59 -3.39
C ILE A 166 0.84 13.66 -3.25
N THR A 167 1.40 13.10 -2.18
CA THR A 167 2.84 13.10 -1.93
C THR A 167 3.62 12.33 -3.00
N GLN A 168 3.12 11.19 -3.46
CA GLN A 168 3.71 10.44 -4.56
C GLN A 168 3.65 11.20 -5.90
N GLN A 169 2.52 11.86 -6.18
CA GLN A 169 2.39 12.69 -7.36
C GLN A 169 3.35 13.89 -7.32
N LEU A 170 3.50 14.51 -6.15
CA LEU A 170 4.47 15.59 -5.96
C LEU A 170 5.88 15.11 -6.28
N ILE A 171 6.33 14.00 -5.69
CA ILE A 171 7.65 13.40 -5.96
C ILE A 171 7.85 13.13 -7.45
N LYS A 172 6.88 12.53 -8.11
CA LYS A 172 6.93 12.26 -9.56
C LYS A 172 7.12 13.54 -10.36
N ASN A 173 6.38 14.60 -10.04
CA ASN A 173 6.44 15.86 -10.75
C ASN A 173 7.79 16.57 -10.55
N ILE A 174 8.36 16.50 -9.33
CA ILE A 174 9.63 17.11 -8.99
C ILE A 174 10.79 16.42 -9.67
N THR A 175 10.83 15.09 -9.56
CA THR A 175 11.97 14.33 -10.07
C THR A 175 11.97 14.25 -11.59
N GLY A 176 10.86 14.57 -12.26
CA GLY A 176 10.70 14.41 -13.70
C GLY A 176 10.88 12.96 -14.18
N ASP A 177 10.95 12.01 -13.25
CA ASP A 177 11.18 10.59 -13.54
C ASP A 177 9.93 10.00 -14.18
N SER A 178 9.91 9.98 -15.52
CA SER A 178 8.80 9.47 -16.34
C SER A 178 8.97 7.98 -16.73
N GLU A 179 10.06 7.34 -16.29
CA GLU A 179 10.31 5.93 -16.59
C GLU A 179 9.14 5.04 -16.10
N GLN A 180 8.67 4.16 -16.96
CA GLN A 180 7.64 3.19 -16.59
C GLN A 180 8.27 1.88 -16.09
N SER A 181 8.85 1.92 -14.89
CA SER A 181 9.49 0.74 -14.28
C SER A 181 9.02 0.50 -12.85
N PRO A 182 8.99 -0.76 -12.40
CA PRO A 182 8.69 -1.06 -10.99
C PRO A 182 9.70 -0.41 -10.04
N SER A 183 10.97 -0.32 -10.42
CA SER A 183 12.03 0.31 -9.64
C SER A 183 11.77 1.79 -9.39
N ARG A 184 11.30 2.53 -10.42
CA ARG A 184 10.86 3.91 -10.26
C ARG A 184 9.76 4.03 -9.21
N LYS A 185 8.73 3.16 -9.26
CA LYS A 185 7.62 3.22 -8.30
C LYS A 185 8.07 2.93 -6.87
N ILE A 186 9.05 2.06 -6.70
CA ILE A 186 9.65 1.79 -5.39
C ILE A 186 10.39 3.03 -4.87
N ARG A 187 11.23 3.67 -5.71
CA ARG A 187 11.91 4.93 -5.34
C ARG A 187 10.92 6.04 -4.98
N GLU A 188 9.85 6.21 -5.79
CA GLU A 188 8.78 7.18 -5.53
C GLU A 188 8.14 6.96 -4.15
N ILE A 189 7.85 5.71 -3.78
CA ILE A 189 7.29 5.34 -2.48
C ILE A 189 8.24 5.75 -1.34
N PHE A 190 9.51 5.39 -1.42
CA PHE A 190 10.48 5.74 -0.37
C PHE A 190 10.66 7.26 -0.25
N ARG A 191 10.78 7.97 -1.36
CA ARG A 191 10.88 9.44 -1.37
C ARG A 191 9.63 10.11 -0.78
N ALA A 192 8.44 9.59 -1.10
CA ALA A 192 7.20 10.10 -0.51
C ALA A 192 7.17 9.90 1.02
N MET A 193 7.61 8.75 1.52
CA MET A 193 7.70 8.49 2.96
C MET A 193 8.74 9.39 3.66
N GLU A 194 9.88 9.64 3.01
CA GLU A 194 10.90 10.56 3.55
C GLU A 194 10.39 12.02 3.56
N LEU A 195 9.70 12.45 2.50
CA LEU A 195 9.11 13.79 2.44
C LEU A 195 8.10 14.02 3.57
N GLU A 196 7.24 13.03 3.85
CA GLU A 196 6.26 13.09 4.95
C GLU A 196 6.90 13.09 6.35
N ARG A 197 8.10 12.56 6.47
CA ARG A 197 8.86 12.65 7.74
C ARG A 197 9.49 14.02 7.94
N ALA A 198 9.86 14.68 6.86
CA ALA A 198 10.56 15.96 6.89
C ALA A 198 9.62 17.16 6.97
N TYR A 199 8.42 17.08 6.38
CA TYR A 199 7.51 18.21 6.21
C TYR A 199 6.11 17.90 6.70
N SER A 200 5.38 18.95 7.11
CA SER A 200 3.98 18.84 7.49
C SER A 200 3.08 18.59 6.28
N LYS A 201 1.90 18.03 6.52
CA LYS A 201 0.87 17.83 5.50
C LYS A 201 0.51 19.11 4.75
N ASP A 202 0.38 20.20 5.48
CA ASP A 202 0.04 21.49 4.89
C ASP A 202 1.17 21.99 3.99
N LYS A 203 2.44 21.80 4.36
CA LYS A 203 3.58 22.18 3.51
C LYS A 203 3.65 21.31 2.25
N ILE A 204 3.37 20.03 2.35
CA ILE A 204 3.31 19.12 1.20
C ILE A 204 2.16 19.51 0.27
N LEU A 205 0.98 19.81 0.80
CA LEU A 205 -0.18 20.23 0.03
C LEU A 205 0.05 21.59 -0.65
N GLU A 206 0.62 22.55 0.07
CA GLU A 206 1.04 23.86 -0.48
C GLU A 206 1.95 23.69 -1.67
N THR A 207 3.00 22.88 -1.49
CA THR A 207 3.98 22.63 -2.55
C THR A 207 3.33 21.91 -3.72
N TYR A 208 2.48 20.92 -3.47
CA TYR A 208 1.73 20.23 -4.51
C TYR A 208 0.86 21.19 -5.32
N MET A 209 0.04 22.02 -4.67
CA MET A 209 -0.86 22.96 -5.32
C MET A 209 -0.12 24.04 -6.09
N ASN A 210 1.06 24.45 -5.63
CA ASN A 210 1.92 25.40 -6.34
C ASN A 210 2.69 24.77 -7.51
N TYR A 211 2.81 23.43 -7.54
CA TYR A 211 3.70 22.75 -8.51
C TYR A 211 2.95 22.08 -9.66
N ILE A 212 1.76 21.54 -9.42
CA ILE A 212 1.02 20.75 -10.42
C ILE A 212 0.64 21.55 -11.65
N GLY A 213 0.59 20.86 -12.80
CA GLY A 213 0.12 21.42 -14.07
C GLY A 213 -1.40 21.32 -14.20
N PHE A 214 -2.04 22.42 -14.58
CA PHE A 214 -3.47 22.52 -14.85
C PHE A 214 -3.80 22.52 -16.35
N GLY A 215 -2.88 22.05 -17.17
CA GLY A 215 -3.01 22.00 -18.62
C GLY A 215 -2.39 23.20 -19.34
N GLY A 216 -1.91 22.94 -20.55
CA GLY A 216 -1.13 23.92 -21.32
C GLY A 216 0.13 24.38 -20.57
N THR A 217 0.32 25.68 -20.46
CA THR A 217 1.43 26.31 -19.73
C THR A 217 1.09 26.68 -18.29
N SER A 218 -0.11 26.33 -17.79
CA SER A 218 -0.57 26.73 -16.46
C SER A 218 -0.04 25.77 -15.41
N ASN A 219 0.93 26.21 -14.62
CA ASN A 219 1.47 25.48 -13.48
C ASN A 219 1.19 26.25 -12.19
N GLY A 220 0.75 25.51 -11.17
CA GLY A 220 0.35 26.07 -9.89
C GLY A 220 -1.05 26.67 -9.87
N ILE A 221 -1.67 26.60 -8.69
CA ILE A 221 -3.08 26.95 -8.49
C ILE A 221 -3.34 28.43 -8.73
N GLU A 222 -2.45 29.33 -8.30
CA GLU A 222 -2.64 30.77 -8.46
C GLU A 222 -2.70 31.18 -9.93
N HIS A 223 -1.73 30.70 -10.74
CA HIS A 223 -1.75 30.95 -12.17
C HIS A 223 -2.96 30.34 -12.86
N ALA A 224 -3.36 29.14 -12.45
CA ALA A 224 -4.56 28.48 -12.96
C ALA A 224 -5.85 29.27 -12.61
N ALA A 225 -5.96 29.76 -11.37
CA ALA A 225 -7.10 30.55 -10.92
C ALA A 225 -7.23 31.84 -11.73
N GLN A 226 -6.13 32.56 -11.92
CA GLN A 226 -6.11 33.79 -12.72
C GLN A 226 -6.50 33.52 -14.18
N LYS A 227 -5.94 32.46 -14.76
CA LYS A 227 -6.18 32.11 -16.18
C LYS A 227 -7.60 31.63 -16.46
N TYR A 228 -8.13 30.74 -15.62
CA TYR A 228 -9.41 30.10 -15.88
C TYR A 228 -10.61 30.83 -15.26
N PHE A 229 -10.39 31.53 -14.12
CA PHE A 229 -11.45 32.19 -13.38
C PHE A 229 -11.29 33.72 -13.31
N GLY A 230 -10.15 34.28 -13.76
CA GLY A 230 -9.90 35.73 -13.75
C GLY A 230 -9.75 36.34 -12.36
N LYS A 231 -9.42 35.49 -11.34
CA LYS A 231 -9.27 35.92 -9.95
C LYS A 231 -8.13 35.15 -9.26
N SER A 232 -7.66 35.65 -8.12
CA SER A 232 -6.67 34.95 -7.31
C SER A 232 -7.22 33.67 -6.70
N ALA A 233 -6.35 32.69 -6.46
CA ALA A 233 -6.74 31.45 -5.79
C ALA A 233 -7.31 31.66 -4.38
N LYS A 234 -6.94 32.74 -3.72
CA LYS A 234 -7.53 33.14 -2.41
C LYS A 234 -9.01 33.51 -2.48
N ASP A 235 -9.52 33.83 -3.66
CA ASP A 235 -10.90 34.26 -3.92
C ASP A 235 -11.75 33.17 -4.61
N LEU A 236 -11.21 31.95 -4.71
CA LEU A 236 -11.90 30.79 -5.33
C LEU A 236 -13.10 30.33 -4.51
#